data_70e82790552669a8fd3d89d267cc814f
#
_entry.id   70e82790552669a8fd3d89d267cc814f
#
_cell.length_a   1.000
_cell.length_b   1.000
_cell.length_c   1.000
_cell.angle_alpha   90.00
_cell.angle_beta   90.00
_cell.angle_gamma   90.00
#
_symmetry.space_group_name_H-M   'P 1'
#
loop_
_entity.id
_entity.type
_entity.pdbx_description
1 polymer ?
#
loop_
_entity_poly.entity_id
_entity_poly.type
_entity_poly.pdbx_seq_one_letter_code
_entity_poly.pdbx_strand_id
1 'polypeptide(L)'
;MNKLESTIYNLVRKNPALKQFVRNMYQGIFDLLPRKKEYFASPYQYREGFFFGFHDVTPFSFDETKLLANQNRLDLRMPLPTEGLDVGYFDLEQGLIKDFHRVDTSYAWNYHKGCRLQWLDKNRMIYNTAIANRLMSKIHDLSTGEYQVIDCPIDAVYQDEQRSLASSFSYERLERCMPGYGYPYRDGGKLDDPAPKDSGLFLVDLKKNTSELLISLSELAQMEDESYRQGYMHFVTHSEFSKDGRYLSFLYRKIPTDGDYMRRHTKIMVYDLRDRRLITL
;
A
#
# COMPACT_ATOMS: atom_id res chain seq x y z
N MET A 1 -19.59 -21.86 -6.85
CA MET A 1 -20.63 -21.16 -6.06
C MET A 1 -21.99 -21.60 -6.55
N ASN A 2 -22.84 -22.11 -5.69
CA ASN A 2 -24.20 -22.57 -6.01
C ASN A 2 -25.07 -21.35 -6.35
N LYS A 3 -26.10 -21.50 -7.23
CA LYS A 3 -27.01 -20.41 -7.60
C LYS A 3 -27.66 -19.73 -6.38
N LEU A 4 -27.96 -20.48 -5.34
CA LEU A 4 -28.53 -19.99 -4.08
C LEU A 4 -27.51 -19.10 -3.32
N GLU A 5 -26.26 -19.52 -3.22
CA GLU A 5 -25.17 -18.74 -2.61
C GLU A 5 -24.93 -17.43 -3.33
N SER A 6 -24.95 -17.45 -4.66
CA SER A 6 -24.82 -16.26 -5.52
C SER A 6 -25.98 -15.26 -5.30
N THR A 7 -27.21 -15.75 -5.15
CA THR A 7 -28.39 -14.90 -4.94
C THR A 7 -28.35 -14.26 -3.55
N ILE A 8 -28.03 -15.05 -2.50
CA ILE A 8 -27.88 -14.55 -1.13
C ILE A 8 -26.74 -13.54 -1.05
N TYR A 9 -25.59 -13.83 -1.66
CA TYR A 9 -24.47 -12.93 -1.72
C TYR A 9 -24.81 -11.58 -2.36
N ASN A 10 -25.53 -11.60 -3.48
CA ASN A 10 -25.94 -10.38 -4.19
C ASN A 10 -26.99 -9.56 -3.41
N LEU A 11 -27.88 -10.22 -2.66
CA LEU A 11 -28.85 -9.56 -1.79
C LEU A 11 -28.17 -8.87 -0.60
N VAL A 12 -27.24 -9.58 0.05
CA VAL A 12 -26.48 -9.09 1.20
C VAL A 12 -25.52 -7.96 0.79
N ARG A 13 -24.91 -8.05 -0.40
CA ARG A 13 -23.98 -7.05 -0.92
C ARG A 13 -24.63 -5.67 -1.13
N LYS A 14 -25.91 -5.63 -1.51
CA LYS A 14 -26.64 -4.38 -1.80
C LYS A 14 -27.14 -3.65 -0.55
N ASN A 15 -27.15 -4.33 0.61
CA ASN A 15 -27.63 -3.75 1.85
C ASN A 15 -26.56 -3.84 2.96
N PRO A 16 -25.84 -2.73 3.26
CA PRO A 16 -24.79 -2.71 4.27
C PRO A 16 -25.23 -3.15 5.66
N ALA A 17 -26.46 -2.78 6.08
CA ALA A 17 -27.00 -3.16 7.38
C ALA A 17 -27.28 -4.68 7.45
N LEU A 18 -27.81 -5.27 6.40
CA LEU A 18 -28.03 -6.71 6.31
C LEU A 18 -26.71 -7.46 6.27
N LYS A 19 -25.70 -6.94 5.57
CA LYS A 19 -24.34 -7.51 5.55
C LYS A 19 -23.73 -7.52 6.95
N GLN A 20 -23.85 -6.42 7.68
CA GLN A 20 -23.36 -6.31 9.06
C GLN A 20 -24.10 -7.28 10.00
N PHE A 21 -25.42 -7.37 9.89
CA PHE A 21 -26.23 -8.30 10.69
C PHE A 21 -25.84 -9.77 10.43
N VAL A 22 -25.76 -10.17 9.16
CA VAL A 22 -25.36 -11.55 8.79
C VAL A 22 -23.96 -11.86 9.29
N ARG A 23 -23.01 -10.92 9.16
CA ARG A 23 -21.65 -11.08 9.68
C ARG A 23 -21.63 -11.25 11.19
N ASN A 24 -22.35 -10.39 11.91
CA ASN A 24 -22.39 -10.44 13.37
C ASN A 24 -23.04 -11.73 13.88
N MET A 25 -24.12 -12.18 13.24
CA MET A 25 -24.75 -13.45 13.56
C MET A 25 -23.80 -14.62 13.30
N TYR A 26 -23.11 -14.64 12.17
CA TYR A 26 -22.14 -15.67 11.81
C TYR A 26 -20.97 -15.70 12.82
N GLN A 27 -20.41 -14.53 13.15
CA GLN A 27 -19.36 -14.43 14.16
C GLN A 27 -19.84 -14.87 15.55
N GLY A 28 -21.04 -14.47 15.97
CA GLY A 28 -21.61 -14.90 17.27
C GLY A 28 -21.76 -16.42 17.38
N ILE A 29 -22.09 -17.13 16.28
CA ILE A 29 -22.14 -18.59 16.27
C ILE A 29 -20.72 -19.17 16.44
N PHE A 30 -19.71 -18.60 15.75
CA PHE A 30 -18.32 -19.07 15.88
C PHE A 30 -17.72 -18.76 17.26
N ASP A 31 -18.12 -17.67 17.92
CA ASP A 31 -17.67 -17.34 19.27
C ASP A 31 -18.19 -18.32 20.33
N LEU A 32 -19.27 -19.07 20.02
CA LEU A 32 -19.78 -20.15 20.86
C LEU A 32 -18.99 -21.47 20.70
N LEU A 33 -18.18 -21.60 19.65
CA LEU A 33 -17.35 -22.78 19.47
C LEU A 33 -16.12 -22.71 20.37
N PRO A 34 -15.67 -23.87 20.92
CA PRO A 34 -14.46 -23.90 21.73
C PRO A 34 -13.27 -23.40 20.89
N ARG A 35 -12.62 -22.34 21.38
CA ARG A 35 -11.41 -21.81 20.75
C ARG A 35 -10.31 -22.88 20.75
N LYS A 36 -9.73 -23.15 19.59
CA LYS A 36 -8.53 -24.00 19.54
C LYS A 36 -7.44 -23.31 20.38
N LYS A 37 -6.77 -24.09 21.23
CA LYS A 37 -5.55 -23.61 21.87
C LYS A 37 -4.55 -23.29 20.75
N GLU A 38 -4.08 -22.05 20.74
CA GLU A 38 -3.02 -21.65 19.85
C GLU A 38 -1.71 -22.25 20.36
N TYR A 39 -1.08 -23.08 19.52
CA TYR A 39 0.23 -23.63 19.78
C TYR A 39 1.23 -22.88 18.90
N PHE A 40 2.08 -22.07 19.53
CA PHE A 40 3.20 -21.45 18.86
C PHE A 40 4.45 -22.28 19.09
N ALA A 41 5.20 -22.57 18.04
CA ALA A 41 6.45 -23.31 18.12
C ALA A 41 7.56 -22.52 18.86
N SER A 42 7.42 -21.21 18.93
CA SER A 42 8.36 -20.31 19.63
C SER A 42 7.60 -19.21 20.38
N PRO A 43 8.18 -18.64 21.43
CA PRO A 43 7.63 -17.48 22.09
C PRO A 43 7.41 -16.35 21.08
N TYR A 44 6.29 -15.67 21.19
CA TYR A 44 5.98 -14.49 20.37
C TYR A 44 5.75 -13.28 21.27
N GLN A 45 5.94 -12.11 20.67
CA GLN A 45 5.68 -10.85 21.32
C GLN A 45 4.66 -10.06 20.50
N TYR A 46 3.82 -9.31 21.16
CA TYR A 46 2.88 -8.39 20.53
C TYR A 46 2.79 -7.09 21.33
N ARG A 47 2.32 -6.04 20.67
CA ARG A 47 1.96 -4.77 21.29
C ARG A 47 0.61 -4.37 20.75
N GLU A 48 -0.35 -4.18 21.68
CA GLU A 48 -1.71 -3.75 21.33
C GLU A 48 -1.69 -2.33 20.74
N GLY A 49 -2.54 -2.08 19.74
CA GLY A 49 -2.60 -0.79 19.06
C GLY A 49 -1.50 -0.53 18.05
N PHE A 50 -0.62 -1.51 17.79
CA PHE A 50 0.44 -1.36 16.81
C PHE A 50 0.31 -2.32 15.63
N PHE A 51 0.75 -1.87 14.46
CA PHE A 51 0.88 -2.70 13.28
C PHE A 51 1.98 -2.14 12.36
N PHE A 52 2.47 -2.94 11.44
CA PHE A 52 3.48 -2.47 10.48
C PHE A 52 2.84 -2.09 9.14
N GLY A 53 2.01 -2.94 8.59
CA GLY A 53 1.36 -2.76 7.31
C GLY A 53 1.49 -4.00 6.45
N PHE A 54 1.98 -3.85 5.22
CA PHE A 54 1.99 -4.93 4.25
C PHE A 54 3.29 -5.75 4.30
N HIS A 55 3.21 -7.01 3.89
CA HIS A 55 4.27 -8.00 4.02
C HIS A 55 5.41 -7.89 2.97
N ASP A 56 5.29 -6.97 2.02
CA ASP A 56 6.25 -6.77 0.92
C ASP A 56 7.53 -6.02 1.33
N VAL A 57 7.57 -5.49 2.55
CA VAL A 57 8.74 -4.80 3.10
C VAL A 57 9.07 -5.32 4.50
N THR A 58 10.35 -5.26 4.88
CA THR A 58 10.77 -5.63 6.23
C THR A 58 10.68 -4.45 7.19
N PRO A 59 10.11 -4.64 8.41
CA PRO A 59 10.14 -3.63 9.45
C PRO A 59 11.48 -3.55 10.19
N PHE A 60 12.34 -4.55 10.09
CA PHE A 60 13.62 -4.60 10.81
C PHE A 60 14.63 -3.65 10.20
N SER A 61 15.36 -2.92 11.05
CA SER A 61 16.53 -2.16 10.62
C SER A 61 17.65 -3.10 10.12
N PHE A 62 18.59 -2.54 9.37
CA PHE A 62 19.70 -3.31 8.78
C PHE A 62 20.57 -4.03 9.79
N ASP A 63 20.62 -3.53 11.03
CA ASP A 63 21.36 -4.11 12.16
C ASP A 63 20.47 -4.87 13.15
N GLU A 64 19.17 -5.00 12.82
CA GLU A 64 18.15 -5.66 13.64
C GLU A 64 18.00 -5.09 15.06
N THR A 65 18.41 -3.84 15.28
CA THR A 65 18.28 -3.16 16.58
C THR A 65 16.98 -2.35 16.69
N LYS A 66 16.24 -2.15 15.59
CA LYS A 66 14.98 -1.39 15.55
C LYS A 66 13.93 -2.09 14.71
N LEU A 67 12.68 -1.91 15.12
CA LEU A 67 11.50 -2.44 14.44
C LEU A 67 10.54 -1.28 14.13
N LEU A 68 10.35 -0.96 12.84
CA LEU A 68 9.37 0.05 12.43
C LEU A 68 7.95 -0.38 12.82
N ALA A 69 7.17 0.57 13.27
CA ALA A 69 5.78 0.35 13.62
C ALA A 69 4.92 1.60 13.43
N ASN A 70 3.65 1.36 13.16
CA ASN A 70 2.59 2.35 13.18
C ASN A 70 1.76 2.16 14.44
N GLN A 71 1.47 3.24 15.19
CA GLN A 71 0.57 3.21 16.32
C GLN A 71 -0.80 3.72 15.90
N ASN A 72 -1.80 2.86 15.97
CA ASN A 72 -3.20 3.20 15.75
C ASN A 72 -3.92 3.39 17.09
N ARG A 73 -4.66 4.49 17.20
CA ARG A 73 -5.49 4.82 18.38
C ARG A 73 -6.98 4.87 18.06
N LEU A 74 -7.34 4.52 16.83
CA LEU A 74 -8.72 4.54 16.36
C LEU A 74 -9.35 3.16 16.48
N ASP A 75 -10.67 3.13 16.66
CA ASP A 75 -11.46 1.93 16.46
C ASP A 75 -11.30 1.41 15.03
N LEU A 76 -11.50 0.09 14.84
CA LEU A 76 -11.34 -0.55 13.54
C LEU A 76 -12.41 -0.08 12.54
N ARG A 77 -12.11 0.99 11.81
CA ARG A 77 -12.89 1.57 10.71
C ARG A 77 -11.95 2.28 9.74
N MET A 78 -12.44 2.62 8.56
CA MET A 78 -11.64 3.42 7.62
C MET A 78 -11.31 4.79 8.24
N PRO A 79 -10.04 5.23 8.17
CA PRO A 79 -9.63 6.52 8.70
C PRO A 79 -10.21 7.67 7.87
N LEU A 80 -10.48 8.78 8.54
CA LEU A 80 -10.77 10.05 7.89
C LEU A 80 -9.46 10.79 7.55
N PRO A 81 -9.46 11.72 6.58
CA PRO A 81 -8.27 12.51 6.22
C PRO A 81 -7.65 13.29 7.38
N THR A 82 -8.43 13.62 8.41
CA THR A 82 -7.97 14.35 9.60
C THR A 82 -7.42 13.45 10.70
N GLU A 83 -7.48 12.14 10.54
CA GLU A 83 -7.08 11.15 11.54
C GLU A 83 -5.69 10.61 11.23
N GLY A 84 -4.75 11.02 12.05
CA GLY A 84 -3.35 10.65 11.89
C GLY A 84 -3.03 9.26 12.44
N LEU A 85 -2.00 8.66 11.86
CA LEU A 85 -1.35 7.45 12.31
C LEU A 85 0.04 7.81 12.82
N ASP A 86 0.35 7.53 14.07
CA ASP A 86 1.70 7.78 14.59
C ASP A 86 2.69 6.78 13.99
N VAL A 87 3.80 7.29 13.45
CA VAL A 87 4.88 6.50 12.84
C VAL A 87 6.12 6.55 13.71
N GLY A 88 6.82 5.43 13.80
CA GLY A 88 8.02 5.34 14.62
C GLY A 88 8.64 3.96 14.59
N TYR A 89 9.37 3.65 15.64
CA TYR A 89 10.05 2.36 15.80
C TYR A 89 10.11 1.92 17.25
N PHE A 90 10.25 0.62 17.46
CA PHE A 90 10.64 0.03 18.74
C PHE A 90 12.13 -0.25 18.75
N ASP A 91 12.78 -0.08 19.87
CA ASP A 91 14.08 -0.67 20.11
C ASP A 91 13.96 -2.18 20.29
N LEU A 92 14.93 -2.92 19.76
CA LEU A 92 15.09 -4.35 19.93
C LEU A 92 16.36 -4.67 20.71
N GLU A 93 16.19 -5.31 21.85
CA GLU A 93 17.31 -5.78 22.67
C GLU A 93 17.23 -7.29 22.86
N GLN A 94 18.20 -8.02 22.35
CA GLN A 94 18.24 -9.49 22.41
C GLN A 94 16.96 -10.13 21.86
N GLY A 95 16.38 -9.56 20.80
CA GLY A 95 15.13 -10.00 20.18
C GLY A 95 13.85 -9.61 20.95
N LEU A 96 13.97 -8.82 22.03
CA LEU A 96 12.82 -8.32 22.78
C LEU A 96 12.43 -6.91 22.33
N ILE A 97 11.12 -6.71 22.10
CA ILE A 97 10.53 -5.41 21.78
C ILE A 97 10.52 -4.54 23.05
N LYS A 98 11.19 -3.40 23.01
CA LYS A 98 11.31 -2.43 24.10
C LYS A 98 10.38 -1.24 23.90
N ASP A 99 10.88 -0.02 24.12
CA ASP A 99 10.12 1.19 24.07
C ASP A 99 9.81 1.65 22.64
N PHE A 100 8.64 2.26 22.45
CA PHE A 100 8.25 2.86 21.19
C PHE A 100 8.71 4.31 21.13
N HIS A 101 9.46 4.64 20.08
CA HIS A 101 9.88 5.99 19.76
C HIS A 101 9.03 6.55 18.62
N ARG A 102 8.07 7.40 18.99
CA ARG A 102 7.28 8.12 17.98
C ARG A 102 8.14 9.16 17.28
N VAL A 103 8.17 9.13 15.95
CA VAL A 103 8.94 10.07 15.12
C VAL A 103 8.03 11.16 14.55
N ASP A 104 6.88 10.79 13.98
CA ASP A 104 5.95 11.73 13.35
C ASP A 104 4.52 11.17 13.33
N THR A 105 3.62 11.89 12.68
CA THR A 105 2.25 11.44 12.38
C THR A 105 2.01 11.50 10.87
N SER A 106 1.56 10.40 10.29
CA SER A 106 1.10 10.34 8.90
C SER A 106 -0.42 10.55 8.82
N TYR A 107 -0.87 11.31 7.83
CA TYR A 107 -2.28 11.46 7.47
C TYR A 107 -2.69 10.69 6.23
N ALA A 108 -1.74 10.03 5.55
CA ALA A 108 -1.99 9.16 4.39
C ALA A 108 -1.72 7.70 4.75
N TRP A 109 -2.74 6.99 5.21
CA TRP A 109 -2.60 5.62 5.68
C TRP A 109 -3.88 4.81 5.51
N ASN A 110 -3.74 3.50 5.57
CA ASN A 110 -4.83 2.53 5.63
C ASN A 110 -4.38 1.30 6.44
N TYR A 111 -5.30 0.40 6.78
CA TYR A 111 -4.99 -0.79 7.60
C TYR A 111 -4.23 -1.89 6.84
N HIS A 112 -4.29 -1.91 5.50
CA HIS A 112 -3.64 -2.95 4.70
C HIS A 112 -2.15 -2.66 4.50
N LYS A 113 -1.82 -1.43 4.08
CA LYS A 113 -0.45 -1.04 3.70
C LYS A 113 0.20 -0.05 4.69
N GLY A 114 -0.52 0.35 5.74
CA GLY A 114 -0.08 1.45 6.60
C GLY A 114 0.08 2.73 5.79
N CYS A 115 1.08 3.52 6.14
CA CYS A 115 1.54 4.68 5.38
C CYS A 115 2.77 4.37 4.49
N ARG A 116 3.00 3.12 4.11
CA ARG A 116 4.20 2.65 3.40
C ARG A 116 5.49 2.96 4.15
N LEU A 117 5.47 2.82 5.46
CA LEU A 117 6.64 3.01 6.32
C LEU A 117 7.71 1.97 5.99
N GLN A 118 8.93 2.43 5.65
CA GLN A 118 10.04 1.60 5.19
C GLN A 118 11.37 2.18 5.65
N TRP A 119 12.35 1.31 5.90
CA TRP A 119 13.75 1.72 6.00
C TRP A 119 14.27 2.13 4.62
N LEU A 120 14.91 3.28 4.53
CA LEU A 120 15.63 3.72 3.35
C LEU A 120 17.10 3.31 3.44
N ASP A 121 17.70 3.46 4.63
CA ASP A 121 19.03 2.98 4.97
C ASP A 121 19.13 2.76 6.49
N LYS A 122 20.36 2.70 7.01
CA LYS A 122 20.63 2.44 8.43
C LYS A 122 19.97 3.45 9.39
N ASN A 123 19.89 4.72 8.97
CA ASN A 123 19.44 5.82 9.85
C ASN A 123 18.15 6.49 9.34
N ARG A 124 17.75 6.26 8.09
CA ARG A 124 16.62 6.97 7.50
C ARG A 124 15.45 6.04 7.21
N MET A 125 14.29 6.51 7.57
CA MET A 125 13.02 5.89 7.20
C MET A 125 12.22 6.81 6.28
N ILE A 126 11.36 6.22 5.43
CA ILE A 126 10.45 6.93 4.53
C ILE A 126 9.03 6.43 4.72
N TYR A 127 8.05 7.31 4.59
CA TYR A 127 6.63 6.99 4.67
C TYR A 127 5.80 8.03 3.92
N ASN A 128 4.61 7.63 3.49
CA ASN A 128 3.64 8.55 2.88
C ASN A 128 2.91 9.35 3.94
N THR A 129 2.54 10.58 3.60
CA THR A 129 1.71 11.48 4.41
C THR A 129 0.91 12.43 3.52
N ALA A 130 0.02 13.21 4.11
CA ALA A 130 -0.63 14.32 3.43
C ALA A 130 -0.21 15.65 4.07
N ILE A 131 0.22 16.59 3.24
CA ILE A 131 0.60 17.96 3.63
C ILE A 131 -0.26 18.93 2.82
N ALA A 132 -0.98 19.82 3.47
CA ALA A 132 -1.89 20.75 2.82
C ALA A 132 -2.82 20.08 1.77
N ASN A 133 -3.40 18.96 2.13
CA ASN A 133 -4.29 18.15 1.28
C ASN A 133 -3.64 17.50 0.04
N ARG A 134 -2.30 17.48 -0.04
CA ARG A 134 -1.56 16.81 -1.12
C ARG A 134 -0.84 15.58 -0.57
N LEU A 135 -0.90 14.48 -1.31
CA LEU A 135 -0.14 13.27 -1.02
C LEU A 135 1.34 13.53 -1.30
N MET A 136 2.14 13.21 -0.32
CA MET A 136 3.60 13.37 -0.32
C MET A 136 4.23 12.25 0.46
N SER A 137 5.55 12.20 0.49
CA SER A 137 6.30 11.33 1.39
C SER A 137 7.27 12.15 2.23
N LYS A 138 7.67 11.61 3.38
CA LYS A 138 8.73 12.19 4.21
C LYS A 138 9.83 11.18 4.41
N ILE A 139 11.07 11.63 4.30
CA ILE A 139 12.26 10.91 4.72
C ILE A 139 12.71 11.53 6.04
N HIS A 140 12.73 10.75 7.11
CA HIS A 140 13.28 11.15 8.40
C HIS A 140 14.65 10.55 8.62
N ASP A 141 15.60 11.37 9.03
CA ASP A 141 16.92 10.95 9.51
C ASP A 141 16.88 10.88 11.04
N LEU A 142 16.95 9.67 11.57
CA LEU A 142 16.89 9.42 13.01
C LEU A 142 18.16 9.87 13.76
N SER A 143 19.27 10.09 13.03
CA SER A 143 20.53 10.54 13.64
C SER A 143 20.58 12.05 13.86
N THR A 144 19.93 12.83 12.99
CA THR A 144 19.88 14.30 13.06
C THR A 144 18.55 14.84 13.56
N GLY A 145 17.48 14.06 13.44
CA GLY A 145 16.10 14.49 13.68
C GLY A 145 15.52 15.36 12.56
N GLU A 146 16.25 15.54 11.46
CA GLU A 146 15.79 16.30 10.30
C GLU A 146 14.91 15.47 9.39
N TYR A 147 14.12 16.13 8.54
CA TYR A 147 13.33 15.45 7.51
C TYR A 147 13.37 16.18 6.17
N GLN A 148 13.20 15.41 5.10
CA GLN A 148 13.02 15.88 3.74
C GLN A 148 11.62 15.49 3.25
N VAL A 149 10.96 16.39 2.51
CA VAL A 149 9.69 16.12 1.84
C VAL A 149 9.94 15.70 0.40
N ILE A 150 9.26 14.64 -0.04
CA ILE A 150 9.21 14.18 -1.43
C ILE A 150 7.83 14.52 -1.99
N ASP A 151 7.77 15.14 -3.15
CA ASP A 151 6.56 15.76 -3.72
C ASP A 151 5.53 14.76 -4.28
N CYS A 152 5.66 13.49 -3.97
CA CYS A 152 4.71 12.43 -4.35
C CYS A 152 4.65 11.32 -3.28
N PRO A 153 3.57 10.52 -3.25
CA PRO A 153 3.54 9.28 -2.47
C PRO A 153 4.46 8.24 -3.10
N ILE A 154 5.01 7.33 -2.28
CA ILE A 154 5.87 6.22 -2.75
C ILE A 154 5.22 4.86 -2.44
N ASP A 155 5.66 3.81 -3.17
CA ASP A 155 5.27 2.43 -2.87
C ASP A 155 6.47 1.59 -2.43
N ALA A 156 7.41 1.29 -3.31
CA ALA A 156 8.66 0.59 -2.99
C ALA A 156 9.85 1.55 -3.04
N VAL A 157 10.90 1.22 -2.30
CA VAL A 157 12.16 1.96 -2.32
C VAL A 157 13.33 1.06 -2.70
N TYR A 158 14.34 1.67 -3.32
CA TYR A 158 15.61 1.04 -3.61
C TYR A 158 16.75 2.01 -3.31
N GLN A 159 17.78 1.52 -2.64
CA GLN A 159 18.97 2.31 -2.37
C GLN A 159 20.25 1.50 -2.55
N ASP A 160 21.22 2.11 -3.21
CA ASP A 160 22.61 1.69 -3.24
C ASP A 160 23.52 2.91 -3.00
N GLU A 161 24.83 2.76 -3.18
CA GLU A 161 25.79 3.86 -2.98
C GLU A 161 25.53 5.07 -3.90
N GLN A 162 25.00 4.83 -5.10
CA GLN A 162 24.84 5.85 -6.14
C GLN A 162 23.38 6.33 -6.23
N ARG A 163 22.41 5.41 -6.11
CA ARG A 163 20.99 5.63 -6.38
C ARG A 163 20.16 5.60 -5.10
N SER A 164 19.17 6.45 -5.04
CA SER A 164 18.12 6.45 -4.02
C SER A 164 16.80 6.65 -4.76
N LEU A 165 16.10 5.57 -5.00
CA LEU A 165 14.94 5.51 -5.90
C LEU A 165 13.70 5.06 -5.13
N ALA A 166 12.54 5.48 -5.63
CA ALA A 166 11.26 4.91 -5.25
C ALA A 166 10.38 4.71 -6.47
N SER A 167 9.41 3.83 -6.36
CA SER A 167 8.29 3.74 -7.29
C SER A 167 7.11 4.54 -6.76
N SER A 168 6.29 5.06 -7.65
CA SER A 168 5.07 5.78 -7.34
C SER A 168 3.96 5.47 -8.35
N PHE A 169 2.74 5.60 -7.91
CA PHE A 169 1.52 5.58 -8.71
C PHE A 169 0.40 6.31 -7.97
N SER A 170 -0.74 6.55 -8.63
CA SER A 170 -1.86 7.22 -8.00
C SER A 170 -2.51 6.38 -6.90
N TYR A 171 -2.42 6.82 -5.65
CA TYR A 171 -3.12 6.24 -4.51
C TYR A 171 -4.59 6.64 -4.45
N GLU A 172 -4.97 7.80 -5.01
CA GLU A 172 -6.37 8.18 -5.22
C GLU A 172 -7.09 7.17 -6.14
N ARG A 173 -6.44 6.84 -7.26
CA ARG A 173 -6.96 5.85 -8.20
C ARG A 173 -6.98 4.45 -7.61
N LEU A 174 -5.95 4.09 -6.83
CA LEU A 174 -5.92 2.83 -6.12
C LEU A 174 -7.08 2.73 -5.13
N GLU A 175 -7.37 3.78 -4.34
CA GLU A 175 -8.50 3.80 -3.41
C GLU A 175 -9.85 3.65 -4.16
N ARG A 176 -10.01 4.34 -5.29
CA ARG A 176 -11.22 4.23 -6.13
C ARG A 176 -11.42 2.82 -6.67
N CYS A 177 -10.34 2.17 -7.13
CA CYS A 177 -10.37 0.86 -7.77
C CYS A 177 -10.27 -0.32 -6.78
N MET A 178 -9.67 -0.10 -5.63
CA MET A 178 -9.45 -1.08 -4.56
C MET A 178 -9.57 -0.41 -3.20
N PRO A 179 -10.80 -0.12 -2.72
CA PRO A 179 -11.01 0.56 -1.45
C PRO A 179 -10.29 -0.09 -0.29
N GLY A 180 -9.62 0.71 0.53
CA GLY A 180 -8.82 0.29 1.67
C GLY A 180 -7.33 0.04 1.35
N TYR A 181 -6.90 0.19 0.09
CA TYR A 181 -5.50 0.04 -0.32
C TYR A 181 -4.85 1.36 -0.75
N GLY A 182 -5.63 2.37 -1.08
CA GLY A 182 -5.19 3.72 -1.39
C GLY A 182 -5.37 4.67 -0.22
N TYR A 183 -5.44 5.96 -0.54
CA TYR A 183 -5.64 7.02 0.45
C TYR A 183 -6.78 7.96 0.01
N PRO A 184 -7.54 8.56 0.95
CA PRO A 184 -8.69 9.41 0.64
C PRO A 184 -8.27 10.84 0.25
N TYR A 185 -7.21 10.99 -0.54
CA TYR A 185 -6.68 12.28 -1.00
C TYR A 185 -6.58 12.32 -2.51
N ARG A 186 -6.67 13.51 -3.08
CA ARG A 186 -6.43 13.72 -4.50
C ARG A 186 -4.94 13.78 -4.80
N ASP A 187 -4.51 13.00 -5.78
CA ASP A 187 -3.13 12.98 -6.27
C ASP A 187 -3.04 13.10 -7.81
N GLY A 188 -4.12 13.54 -8.43
CA GLY A 188 -4.20 13.63 -9.88
C GLY A 188 -4.49 12.31 -10.58
N GLY A 189 -5.12 11.35 -9.90
CA GLY A 189 -5.45 10.02 -10.42
C GLY A 189 -6.40 9.98 -11.61
N LYS A 190 -6.95 11.14 -12.03
CA LYS A 190 -7.80 11.30 -13.22
C LYS A 190 -8.90 10.24 -13.30
N LEU A 191 -9.72 10.20 -12.26
CA LEU A 191 -10.72 9.14 -12.06
C LEU A 191 -11.77 9.06 -13.16
N ASP A 192 -11.98 10.14 -13.92
CA ASP A 192 -12.93 10.20 -15.05
C ASP A 192 -12.35 9.61 -16.35
N ASP A 193 -11.03 9.42 -16.42
CA ASP A 193 -10.36 8.76 -17.55
C ASP A 193 -10.02 7.30 -17.18
N PRO A 194 -10.57 6.31 -17.88
CA PRO A 194 -10.30 4.90 -17.62
C PRO A 194 -8.82 4.51 -17.71
N ALA A 195 -8.04 5.14 -18.62
CA ALA A 195 -6.65 4.83 -18.88
C ALA A 195 -5.85 6.08 -19.27
N PRO A 196 -5.57 7.00 -18.32
CA PRO A 196 -4.91 8.26 -18.62
C PRO A 196 -3.48 8.09 -19.15
N LYS A 197 -3.06 9.03 -20.03
CA LYS A 197 -1.73 9.03 -20.64
C LYS A 197 -0.63 9.57 -19.72
N ASP A 198 -1.00 10.30 -18.69
CA ASP A 198 -0.11 11.00 -17.77
C ASP A 198 -0.21 10.47 -16.32
N SER A 199 -0.79 9.30 -16.15
CA SER A 199 -0.79 8.52 -14.91
C SER A 199 -0.43 7.07 -15.21
N GLY A 200 0.27 6.42 -14.29
CA GLY A 200 0.76 5.05 -14.47
C GLY A 200 1.78 4.70 -13.40
N LEU A 201 2.86 4.04 -13.81
CA LEU A 201 3.99 3.75 -12.95
C LEU A 201 5.05 4.83 -13.11
N PHE A 202 5.46 5.43 -11.99
CA PHE A 202 6.52 6.43 -11.95
C PHE A 202 7.77 5.90 -11.25
N LEU A 203 8.92 6.36 -11.68
CA LEU A 203 10.19 6.27 -10.97
C LEU A 203 10.48 7.62 -10.30
N VAL A 204 10.85 7.60 -9.04
CA VAL A 204 11.17 8.78 -8.24
C VAL A 204 12.65 8.75 -7.87
N ASP A 205 13.39 9.79 -8.21
CA ASP A 205 14.74 10.04 -7.69
C ASP A 205 14.62 10.80 -6.36
N LEU A 206 14.84 10.11 -5.26
CA LEU A 206 14.67 10.67 -3.92
C LEU A 206 15.73 11.73 -3.56
N LYS A 207 16.92 11.67 -4.20
CA LYS A 207 17.98 12.67 -4.00
C LYS A 207 17.65 13.99 -4.69
N LYS A 208 17.03 13.92 -5.89
CA LYS A 208 16.67 15.09 -6.70
C LYS A 208 15.25 15.58 -6.43
N ASN A 209 14.43 14.78 -5.75
CA ASN A 209 13.00 15.03 -5.59
C ASN A 209 12.28 15.21 -6.93
N THR A 210 12.54 14.32 -7.88
CA THR A 210 11.94 14.34 -9.22
C THR A 210 11.29 13.01 -9.53
N SER A 211 10.18 13.04 -10.27
CA SER A 211 9.46 11.85 -10.72
C SER A 211 9.39 11.79 -12.24
N GLU A 212 9.49 10.58 -12.78
CA GLU A 212 9.41 10.30 -14.21
C GLU A 212 8.37 9.20 -14.46
N LEU A 213 7.46 9.41 -15.41
CA LEU A 213 6.52 8.39 -15.85
C LEU A 213 7.25 7.33 -16.68
N LEU A 214 7.33 6.11 -16.17
CA LEU A 214 7.97 4.98 -16.87
C LEU A 214 7.05 4.36 -17.91
N ILE A 215 5.78 4.19 -17.56
CA ILE A 215 4.73 3.66 -18.43
C ILE A 215 3.37 4.19 -17.99
N SER A 216 2.59 4.66 -18.94
CA SER A 216 1.25 5.18 -18.70
C SER A 216 0.19 4.07 -18.64
N LEU A 217 -0.93 4.36 -18.01
CA LEU A 217 -2.09 3.47 -18.05
C LEU A 217 -2.66 3.32 -19.47
N SER A 218 -2.54 4.35 -20.30
CA SER A 218 -2.92 4.30 -21.70
C SER A 218 -2.08 3.31 -22.49
N GLU A 219 -0.75 3.30 -22.30
CA GLU A 219 0.14 2.33 -22.97
C GLU A 219 -0.16 0.90 -22.48
N LEU A 220 -0.34 0.70 -21.18
CA LEU A 220 -0.71 -0.60 -20.62
C LEU A 220 -2.07 -1.10 -21.17
N ALA A 221 -3.06 -0.21 -21.28
CA ALA A 221 -4.36 -0.55 -21.84
C ALA A 221 -4.29 -0.92 -23.32
N GLN A 222 -3.40 -0.30 -24.10
CA GLN A 222 -3.20 -0.62 -25.52
C GLN A 222 -2.65 -2.03 -25.75
N MET A 223 -1.98 -2.63 -24.75
CA MET A 223 -1.47 -4.01 -24.81
C MET A 223 -2.58 -5.05 -24.55
N GLU A 224 -3.78 -4.61 -24.20
CA GLU A 224 -4.91 -5.49 -23.96
C GLU A 224 -5.75 -5.69 -25.20
N ASP A 225 -6.49 -6.81 -25.24
CA ASP A 225 -7.55 -7.03 -26.22
C ASP A 225 -8.59 -5.93 -26.17
N GLU A 226 -9.21 -5.60 -27.28
CA GLU A 226 -10.18 -4.51 -27.38
C GLU A 226 -11.34 -4.62 -26.36
N SER A 227 -11.78 -5.84 -26.08
CA SER A 227 -12.81 -6.13 -25.07
C SER A 227 -12.46 -5.69 -23.65
N TYR A 228 -11.17 -5.49 -23.35
CA TYR A 228 -10.68 -5.06 -22.05
C TYR A 228 -10.19 -3.61 -22.02
N ARG A 229 -10.12 -2.92 -23.14
CA ARG A 229 -9.75 -1.50 -23.20
C ARG A 229 -10.91 -0.61 -22.82
N GLN A 230 -12.11 -0.96 -23.26
CA GLN A 230 -13.33 -0.21 -22.98
C GLN A 230 -14.09 -0.83 -21.80
N GLY A 231 -14.75 0.01 -21.00
CA GLY A 231 -15.56 -0.45 -19.87
C GLY A 231 -14.76 -0.91 -18.65
N TYR A 232 -13.43 -0.67 -18.61
CA TYR A 232 -12.57 -1.01 -17.50
C TYR A 232 -11.78 0.20 -17.02
N MET A 233 -11.66 0.36 -15.71
CA MET A 233 -10.70 1.25 -15.06
C MET A 233 -9.37 0.53 -14.91
N HIS A 234 -8.31 1.09 -15.43
CA HIS A 234 -6.94 0.56 -15.37
C HIS A 234 -6.15 1.21 -14.24
N PHE A 235 -5.33 0.44 -13.53
CA PHE A 235 -4.51 0.95 -12.44
C PHE A 235 -3.28 0.08 -12.18
N VAL A 236 -2.29 0.68 -11.52
CA VAL A 236 -1.05 0.04 -11.08
C VAL A 236 -1.05 -0.05 -9.56
N THR A 237 -0.45 -1.09 -9.03
CA THR A 237 -0.27 -1.28 -7.60
C THR A 237 0.83 -2.32 -7.31
N HIS A 238 1.27 -2.42 -6.05
CA HIS A 238 2.20 -3.43 -5.55
C HIS A 238 3.46 -3.50 -6.42
N SER A 239 4.28 -2.49 -6.33
CA SER A 239 5.57 -2.46 -7.01
C SER A 239 6.70 -2.92 -6.11
N GLU A 240 7.74 -3.51 -6.72
CA GLU A 240 8.91 -4.01 -6.02
C GLU A 240 10.15 -3.95 -6.89
N PHE A 241 11.26 -3.45 -6.35
CA PHE A 241 12.55 -3.45 -7.04
C PHE A 241 13.25 -4.79 -6.90
N SER A 242 13.96 -5.22 -7.96
CA SER A 242 14.94 -6.30 -7.84
C SER A 242 16.09 -5.88 -6.92
N LYS A 243 16.79 -6.86 -6.35
CA LYS A 243 17.87 -6.62 -5.39
C LYS A 243 19.00 -5.74 -5.95
N ASP A 244 19.25 -5.79 -7.26
CA ASP A 244 20.24 -4.97 -7.95
C ASP A 244 19.67 -3.63 -8.47
N GLY A 245 18.37 -3.36 -8.23
CA GLY A 245 17.69 -2.17 -8.69
C GLY A 245 17.61 -2.01 -10.21
N ARG A 246 17.77 -3.09 -10.97
CA ARG A 246 17.62 -3.09 -12.43
C ARG A 246 16.17 -3.22 -12.86
N TYR A 247 15.42 -4.07 -12.18
CA TYR A 247 14.04 -4.37 -12.55
C TYR A 247 13.08 -3.78 -11.52
N LEU A 248 11.94 -3.33 -12.02
CA LEU A 248 10.81 -2.91 -11.21
C LEU A 248 9.60 -3.74 -11.62
N SER A 249 9.17 -4.67 -10.76
CA SER A 249 7.94 -5.43 -10.94
C SER A 249 6.76 -4.65 -10.40
N PHE A 250 5.58 -4.86 -10.97
CA PHE A 250 4.34 -4.25 -10.50
C PHE A 250 3.12 -5.06 -10.94
N LEU A 251 2.00 -4.84 -10.26
CA LEU A 251 0.73 -5.40 -10.69
C LEU A 251 -0.03 -4.37 -11.54
N TYR A 252 -0.22 -4.70 -12.80
CA TYR A 252 -1.18 -4.02 -13.65
C TYR A 252 -2.55 -4.67 -13.48
N ARG A 253 -3.53 -3.87 -13.14
CA ARG A 253 -4.89 -4.33 -12.85
C ARG A 253 -5.93 -3.53 -13.61
N LYS A 254 -7.07 -4.19 -13.86
CA LYS A 254 -8.27 -3.56 -14.41
C LYS A 254 -9.50 -4.10 -13.72
N ILE A 255 -10.47 -3.23 -13.50
CA ILE A 255 -11.78 -3.57 -12.98
C ILE A 255 -12.84 -2.98 -13.91
N PRO A 256 -14.02 -3.60 -14.08
CA PRO A 256 -15.11 -2.98 -14.81
C PRO A 256 -15.51 -1.63 -14.19
N THR A 257 -15.91 -0.69 -15.04
CA THR A 257 -16.34 0.66 -14.60
C THR A 257 -17.60 0.63 -13.73
N ASP A 258 -18.38 -0.46 -13.76
CA ASP A 258 -19.50 -0.70 -12.84
C ASP A 258 -19.06 -1.06 -11.41
N GLY A 259 -17.74 -1.21 -11.18
CA GLY A 259 -17.16 -1.49 -9.88
C GLY A 259 -17.28 -2.93 -9.41
N ASP A 260 -17.57 -3.89 -10.29
CA ASP A 260 -17.62 -5.31 -9.94
C ASP A 260 -16.21 -5.89 -9.74
N TYR A 261 -15.75 -5.92 -8.50
CA TYR A 261 -14.44 -6.45 -8.12
C TYR A 261 -14.25 -7.94 -8.42
N MET A 262 -15.32 -8.71 -8.58
CA MET A 262 -15.23 -10.14 -8.89
C MET A 262 -14.72 -10.38 -10.32
N ARG A 263 -14.87 -9.38 -11.19
CA ARG A 263 -14.37 -9.38 -12.58
C ARG A 263 -13.03 -8.64 -12.73
N ARG A 264 -12.28 -8.51 -11.64
CA ARG A 264 -10.94 -7.92 -11.66
C ARG A 264 -9.96 -8.84 -12.38
N HIS A 265 -9.17 -8.25 -13.26
CA HIS A 265 -8.03 -8.92 -13.90
C HIS A 265 -6.72 -8.36 -13.37
N THR A 266 -5.71 -9.21 -13.26
CA THR A 266 -4.38 -8.83 -12.77
C THR A 266 -3.33 -9.48 -13.66
N LYS A 267 -2.32 -8.69 -14.07
CA LYS A 267 -1.09 -9.15 -14.71
C LYS A 267 0.10 -8.70 -13.89
N ILE A 268 1.10 -9.56 -13.75
CA ILE A 268 2.42 -9.18 -13.24
C ILE A 268 3.20 -8.61 -14.41
N MET A 269 3.75 -7.43 -14.23
CA MET A 269 4.54 -6.72 -15.23
C MET A 269 5.92 -6.45 -14.66
N VAL A 270 6.93 -6.42 -15.52
CA VAL A 270 8.32 -6.09 -15.14
C VAL A 270 8.86 -5.03 -16.09
N TYR A 271 9.37 -3.94 -15.53
CA TYR A 271 10.04 -2.89 -16.28
C TYR A 271 11.56 -2.98 -16.07
N ASP A 272 12.33 -3.06 -17.15
CA ASP A 272 13.79 -2.96 -17.12
C ASP A 272 14.19 -1.48 -17.10
N LEU A 273 14.69 -1.01 -15.98
CA LEU A 273 15.08 0.39 -15.77
C LEU A 273 16.34 0.77 -16.56
N ARG A 274 17.21 -0.21 -16.86
CA ARG A 274 18.42 0.01 -17.67
C ARG A 274 18.07 0.16 -19.13
N ASP A 275 17.31 -0.80 -19.67
CA ASP A 275 16.96 -0.84 -21.08
C ASP A 275 15.69 -0.02 -21.39
N ARG A 276 15.07 0.55 -20.35
CA ARG A 276 13.88 1.43 -20.40
C ARG A 276 12.72 0.84 -21.19
N ARG A 277 12.42 -0.41 -20.91
CA ARG A 277 11.36 -1.15 -21.60
C ARG A 277 10.62 -2.10 -20.66
N LEU A 278 9.36 -2.35 -21.02
CA LEU A 278 8.58 -3.41 -20.38
C LEU A 278 9.08 -4.76 -20.88
N ILE A 279 9.25 -5.71 -19.95
CA ILE A 279 9.51 -7.12 -20.26
C ILE A 279 8.16 -7.82 -20.29
N THR A 280 7.85 -8.42 -21.43
CA THR A 280 6.68 -9.31 -21.56
C THR A 280 7.10 -10.69 -21.04
N LEU A 281 6.43 -11.17 -20.02
CA LEU A 281 6.61 -12.53 -19.49
C LEU A 281 5.77 -13.54 -20.29
#